data_1057da9aaa014b3a684c657d061982b3
#
_entry.id   1057da9aaa014b3a684c657d061982b3
#
_cell.length_a   1.000
_cell.length_b   1.000
_cell.length_c   1.000
_cell.angle_alpha   90.00
_cell.angle_beta   90.00
_cell.angle_gamma   90.00
#
_symmetry.space_group_name_H-M   'P 1'
#
loop_
_entity.id
_entity.type
_entity.pdbx_description
1 polymer ?
#
loop_
_entity_poly.entity_id
_entity_poly.type
_entity_poly.pdbx_seq_one_letter_code
_entity_poly.pdbx_strand_id
1 'polypeptide(L)'
;MIPRLGGKYVTAAALFRRVKLGSDMAITLKDLDVKLFTDGADKAQILEMAKQPWIRGFTTNPSLMKAARVSDYVAYARDLVAAVPDRHISFEVFSDDIAEMVGQARVISAWGPNVYVKLPVSTTRGEPLYEAVRALSQDGFKVNLTAVFTAEQAASGIEALSGGAPACVSVFAGRLADAGIDYRPIMRGAIARARRTTNVEIIWASTREVFNVIEADEMQCHIITAPAAVLKKLPSLGTRTAAELSLDAVKAFREDAVSAALTLPIAASRAAE
;
A
#
# COMPACT_ATOMS: atom_id res chain seq x y z
N MET A 1 35.93 19.18 -0.30
CA MET A 1 35.64 19.16 1.15
C MET A 1 34.14 19.31 1.31
N ILE A 2 33.39 18.24 1.55
CA ILE A 2 31.90 18.22 1.64
C ILE A 2 31.56 17.96 3.10
N PRO A 3 30.64 18.73 3.72
CA PRO A 3 30.39 18.66 5.16
C PRO A 3 29.66 17.35 5.53
N ARG A 4 30.12 16.74 6.63
CA ARG A 4 29.48 15.60 7.29
C ARG A 4 28.25 16.08 8.07
N LEU A 5 27.08 15.53 7.75
CA LEU A 5 25.91 15.53 8.62
C LEU A 5 25.50 14.07 8.85
N GLY A 6 25.34 13.72 10.14
CA GLY A 6 25.16 12.35 10.60
C GLY A 6 23.85 11.71 10.14
N GLY A 7 23.94 10.88 9.12
CA GLY A 7 22.90 9.97 8.63
C GLY A 7 23.60 8.79 7.99
N LYS A 8 23.20 7.58 8.31
CA LYS A 8 23.75 6.35 7.71
C LYS A 8 23.67 6.47 6.20
N TYR A 9 24.82 6.61 5.56
CA TYR A 9 24.92 6.54 4.10
C TYR A 9 24.42 5.15 3.64
N VAL A 10 23.32 5.13 2.90
CA VAL A 10 23.03 3.97 2.05
C VAL A 10 24.15 3.98 1.01
N THR A 11 25.14 3.11 1.21
CA THR A 11 26.29 2.98 0.32
C THR A 11 25.80 2.60 -1.07
N ALA A 12 26.49 3.07 -2.12
CA ALA A 12 26.28 2.62 -3.49
C ALA A 12 26.19 1.09 -3.60
N ALA A 13 26.76 0.35 -2.67
CA ALA A 13 26.64 -1.10 -2.52
C ALA A 13 25.20 -1.59 -2.25
N ALA A 14 24.33 -0.81 -1.59
CA ALA A 14 22.91 -1.19 -1.42
C ALA A 14 22.12 -0.96 -2.72
N LEU A 15 22.48 0.08 -3.49
CA LEU A 15 21.92 0.31 -4.85
C LEU A 15 22.39 -0.78 -5.83
N PHE A 16 23.62 -1.31 -5.67
CA PHE A 16 24.18 -2.37 -6.51
C PHE A 16 23.79 -3.79 -6.06
N ARG A 17 23.20 -3.96 -4.87
CA ARG A 17 22.77 -5.29 -4.39
C ARG A 17 21.63 -5.89 -5.23
N ARG A 18 20.85 -5.07 -5.91
CA ARG A 18 19.65 -5.49 -6.65
C ARG A 18 19.76 -5.45 -8.18
N VAL A 19 20.83 -4.90 -8.75
CA VAL A 19 21.10 -4.97 -10.20
C VAL A 19 22.01 -6.17 -10.51
N LYS A 20 21.77 -7.32 -9.90
CA LYS A 20 22.22 -8.59 -10.48
C LYS A 20 21.05 -9.22 -11.25
N LEU A 21 20.67 -8.62 -12.36
CA LEU A 21 20.10 -9.33 -13.50
C LEU A 21 21.12 -10.38 -13.93
N GLY A 22 21.04 -11.58 -13.38
CA GLY A 22 21.96 -12.67 -13.74
C GLY A 22 22.30 -13.64 -12.60
N SER A 23 21.76 -13.49 -11.39
CA SER A 23 21.83 -14.54 -10.39
C SER A 23 20.42 -15.07 -10.09
N ASP A 24 20.26 -16.40 -10.10
CA ASP A 24 19.04 -17.17 -9.80
C ASP A 24 18.50 -16.98 -8.37
N MET A 25 18.84 -15.90 -7.68
CA MET A 25 18.32 -15.60 -6.33
C MET A 25 17.04 -14.79 -6.45
N ALA A 26 15.92 -15.47 -6.36
CA ALA A 26 14.61 -14.87 -6.27
C ALA A 26 14.46 -14.07 -4.97
N ILE A 27 13.83 -12.88 -5.04
CA ILE A 27 13.49 -12.04 -3.89
C ILE A 27 12.54 -12.81 -2.97
N THR A 28 12.79 -12.77 -1.67
CA THR A 28 11.92 -13.37 -0.65
C THR A 28 11.30 -12.29 0.24
N LEU A 29 10.31 -12.64 1.04
CA LEU A 29 9.69 -11.73 2.00
C LEU A 29 10.70 -11.09 2.96
N LYS A 30 11.78 -11.81 3.32
CA LYS A 30 12.82 -11.32 4.24
C LYS A 30 13.74 -10.25 3.62
N ASP A 31 13.75 -10.16 2.32
CA ASP A 31 14.59 -9.21 1.58
C ASP A 31 13.90 -7.85 1.38
N LEU A 32 12.62 -7.74 1.77
CA LEU A 32 11.83 -6.53 1.63
C LEU A 32 12.11 -5.56 2.78
N ASP A 33 12.45 -4.31 2.44
CA ASP A 33 12.63 -3.21 3.40
C ASP A 33 11.36 -2.35 3.53
N VAL A 34 10.48 -2.37 2.52
CA VAL A 34 9.21 -1.62 2.53
C VAL A 34 8.29 -2.11 3.65
N LYS A 35 7.70 -1.18 4.40
CA LYS A 35 6.73 -1.53 5.44
C LYS A 35 5.44 -2.05 4.81
N LEU A 36 5.01 -3.23 5.22
CA LEU A 36 3.81 -3.88 4.69
C LEU A 36 2.60 -3.56 5.57
N PHE A 37 1.59 -2.95 4.98
CA PHE A 37 0.31 -2.66 5.61
C PHE A 37 -0.80 -3.47 4.94
N THR A 38 -1.82 -3.85 5.71
CA THR A 38 -3.03 -4.50 5.17
C THR A 38 -4.11 -3.46 4.91
N ASP A 39 -4.67 -3.46 3.70
CA ASP A 39 -5.84 -2.65 3.32
C ASP A 39 -7.10 -3.51 3.44
N GLY A 40 -8.03 -3.11 4.30
CA GLY A 40 -9.26 -3.87 4.55
C GLY A 40 -10.06 -3.35 5.73
N ALA A 41 -11.32 -3.84 5.85
CA ALA A 41 -12.20 -3.54 6.98
C ALA A 41 -12.93 -4.78 7.51
N ASP A 42 -12.59 -5.97 7.03
CA ASP A 42 -13.03 -7.20 7.68
C ASP A 42 -12.19 -7.43 8.94
N LYS A 43 -12.83 -7.36 10.11
CA LYS A 43 -12.15 -7.46 11.40
C LYS A 43 -11.43 -8.79 11.58
N ALA A 44 -12.06 -9.90 11.20
CA ALA A 44 -11.44 -11.22 11.34
C ALA A 44 -10.18 -11.32 10.48
N GLN A 45 -10.24 -10.80 9.26
CA GLN A 45 -9.09 -10.76 8.35
C GLN A 45 -7.97 -9.84 8.88
N ILE A 46 -8.32 -8.67 9.44
CA ILE A 46 -7.34 -7.75 10.05
C ILE A 46 -6.64 -8.44 11.23
N LEU A 47 -7.37 -9.09 12.13
CA LEU A 47 -6.82 -9.80 13.28
C LEU A 47 -5.94 -10.99 12.86
N GLU A 48 -6.31 -11.69 11.79
CA GLU A 48 -5.47 -12.75 11.21
C GLU A 48 -4.15 -12.19 10.66
N MET A 49 -4.22 -11.09 9.91
CA MET A 49 -3.02 -10.43 9.40
C MET A 49 -2.18 -9.81 10.52
N ALA A 50 -2.79 -9.39 11.62
CA ALA A 50 -2.08 -8.86 12.79
C ALA A 50 -1.21 -9.90 13.49
N LYS A 51 -1.47 -11.20 13.33
CA LYS A 51 -0.60 -12.28 13.83
C LYS A 51 0.75 -12.34 13.10
N GLN A 52 0.83 -11.75 11.91
CA GLN A 52 2.04 -11.75 11.10
C GLN A 52 3.01 -10.66 11.59
N PRO A 53 4.24 -10.99 12.00
CA PRO A 53 5.19 -10.00 12.55
C PRO A 53 5.69 -9.00 11.50
N TRP A 54 5.56 -9.32 10.22
CA TRP A 54 5.96 -8.47 9.11
C TRP A 54 4.87 -7.46 8.69
N ILE A 55 3.62 -7.58 9.19
CA ILE A 55 2.59 -6.56 9.02
C ILE A 55 2.83 -5.44 10.02
N ARG A 56 3.02 -4.22 9.52
CA ARG A 56 3.39 -3.04 10.32
C ARG A 56 2.24 -2.07 10.54
N GLY A 57 1.10 -2.24 9.85
CA GLY A 57 -0.06 -1.37 10.00
C GLY A 57 -1.23 -1.76 9.14
N PHE A 58 -2.28 -0.93 9.24
CA PHE A 58 -3.57 -1.17 8.61
C PHE A 58 -4.11 0.12 8.01
N THR A 59 -4.71 0.03 6.84
CA THR A 59 -5.47 1.12 6.23
C THR A 59 -6.90 0.68 5.99
N THR A 60 -7.82 1.58 6.24
CA THR A 60 -9.24 1.41 5.95
C THR A 60 -9.72 2.51 5.02
N ASN A 61 -10.93 2.37 4.49
CA ASN A 61 -11.61 3.43 3.76
C ASN A 61 -13.13 3.18 3.74
N PRO A 62 -13.96 4.19 3.41
CA PRO A 62 -15.41 4.05 3.42
C PRO A 62 -15.94 2.91 2.54
N SER A 63 -15.34 2.66 1.39
CA SER A 63 -15.76 1.57 0.49
C SER A 63 -15.52 0.18 1.13
N LEU A 64 -14.39 -0.01 1.79
CA LEU A 64 -14.07 -1.24 2.52
C LEU A 64 -14.99 -1.42 3.73
N MET A 65 -15.29 -0.34 4.48
CA MET A 65 -16.25 -0.36 5.58
C MET A 65 -17.66 -0.78 5.12
N LYS A 66 -18.11 -0.21 3.99
CA LYS A 66 -19.38 -0.59 3.36
C LYS A 66 -19.39 -2.07 2.96
N ALA A 67 -18.33 -2.56 2.33
CA ALA A 67 -18.20 -3.96 1.92
C ALA A 67 -18.17 -4.92 3.13
N ALA A 68 -17.57 -4.52 4.24
CA ALA A 68 -17.55 -5.25 5.51
C ALA A 68 -18.85 -5.09 6.31
N ARG A 69 -19.85 -4.34 5.83
CA ARG A 69 -21.14 -4.08 6.46
C ARG A 69 -21.02 -3.48 7.85
N VAL A 70 -20.04 -2.60 8.04
CA VAL A 70 -19.86 -1.87 9.31
C VAL A 70 -21.04 -0.91 9.49
N SER A 71 -21.85 -1.13 10.51
CA SER A 71 -23.04 -0.32 10.82
C SER A 71 -22.75 0.76 11.89
N ASP A 72 -21.88 0.46 12.84
CA ASP A 72 -21.41 1.42 13.85
C ASP A 72 -19.90 1.61 13.68
N TYR A 73 -19.56 2.70 13.03
CA TYR A 73 -18.16 3.03 12.71
C TYR A 73 -17.32 3.32 13.94
N VAL A 74 -17.89 4.01 14.93
CA VAL A 74 -17.15 4.40 16.14
C VAL A 74 -16.85 3.19 17.01
N ALA A 75 -17.86 2.35 17.27
CA ALA A 75 -17.68 1.12 18.03
C ALA A 75 -16.69 0.17 17.33
N TYR A 76 -16.84 -0.01 16.01
CA TYR A 76 -15.94 -0.82 15.20
C TYR A 76 -14.50 -0.31 15.28
N ALA A 77 -14.28 0.99 15.08
CA ALA A 77 -12.94 1.58 15.07
C ALA A 77 -12.25 1.46 16.43
N ARG A 78 -12.95 1.77 17.52
CA ARG A 78 -12.41 1.66 18.90
C ARG A 78 -12.03 0.22 19.24
N ASP A 79 -12.86 -0.74 18.88
CA ASP A 79 -12.60 -2.16 19.09
C ASP A 79 -11.37 -2.62 18.29
N LEU A 80 -11.22 -2.15 17.05
CA LEU A 80 -10.07 -2.47 16.23
C LEU A 80 -8.78 -1.81 16.74
N VAL A 81 -8.83 -0.55 17.17
CA VAL A 81 -7.68 0.14 17.80
C VAL A 81 -7.22 -0.60 19.06
N ALA A 82 -8.15 -1.05 19.89
CA ALA A 82 -7.83 -1.84 21.09
C ALA A 82 -7.17 -3.20 20.75
N ALA A 83 -7.55 -3.79 19.63
CA ALA A 83 -7.02 -5.08 19.18
C ALA A 83 -5.61 -5.00 18.57
N VAL A 84 -5.20 -3.83 18.03
CA VAL A 84 -3.89 -3.62 17.39
C VAL A 84 -3.20 -2.34 17.93
N PRO A 85 -2.95 -2.23 19.25
CA PRO A 85 -2.54 -0.97 19.90
C PRO A 85 -1.13 -0.52 19.52
N ASP A 86 -0.30 -1.42 19.05
CA ASP A 86 1.11 -1.22 18.71
C ASP A 86 1.37 -0.93 17.24
N ARG A 87 0.32 -0.88 16.41
CA ARG A 87 0.45 -0.74 14.95
C ARG A 87 -0.32 0.44 14.42
N HIS A 88 0.26 1.11 13.45
CA HIS A 88 -0.39 2.16 12.69
C HIS A 88 -1.74 1.68 12.14
N ILE A 89 -2.79 2.42 12.40
CA ILE A 89 -4.10 2.21 11.79
C ILE A 89 -4.68 3.53 11.30
N SER A 90 -5.20 3.55 10.06
CA SER A 90 -5.77 4.75 9.44
C SER A 90 -7.28 4.64 9.29
N PHE A 91 -8.00 5.66 9.80
CA PHE A 91 -9.45 5.82 9.66
C PHE A 91 -9.79 7.14 8.95
N GLU A 92 -10.77 7.13 8.06
CA GLU A 92 -11.10 8.25 7.18
C GLU A 92 -12.27 9.08 7.70
N VAL A 93 -12.21 10.41 7.50
CA VAL A 93 -13.33 11.34 7.71
C VAL A 93 -14.37 11.15 6.59
N PHE A 94 -15.60 11.62 6.81
CA PHE A 94 -16.71 11.39 5.87
C PHE A 94 -17.36 12.67 5.33
N SER A 95 -17.15 13.83 5.98
CA SER A 95 -17.74 15.09 5.53
C SER A 95 -17.16 15.57 4.20
N ASP A 96 -17.87 16.44 3.52
CA ASP A 96 -17.39 17.20 2.37
C ASP A 96 -17.21 18.71 2.70
N ASP A 97 -17.41 19.09 3.96
CA ASP A 97 -17.09 20.41 4.52
C ASP A 97 -15.77 20.34 5.29
N ILE A 98 -14.85 21.26 5.00
CA ILE A 98 -13.48 21.23 5.58
C ILE A 98 -13.52 21.44 7.10
N ALA A 99 -14.38 22.32 7.63
CA ALA A 99 -14.47 22.55 9.08
C ALA A 99 -15.02 21.32 9.80
N GLU A 100 -16.02 20.64 9.22
CA GLU A 100 -16.53 19.38 9.74
C GLU A 100 -15.47 18.25 9.65
N MET A 101 -14.72 18.15 8.54
CA MET A 101 -13.62 17.21 8.42
C MET A 101 -12.58 17.38 9.52
N VAL A 102 -12.22 18.61 9.86
CA VAL A 102 -11.32 18.95 10.99
C VAL A 102 -11.94 18.52 12.32
N GLY A 103 -13.23 18.75 12.53
CA GLY A 103 -13.95 18.25 13.70
C GLY A 103 -13.92 16.72 13.82
N GLN A 104 -14.23 16.02 12.73
CA GLN A 104 -14.16 14.56 12.65
C GLN A 104 -12.73 14.04 12.87
N ALA A 105 -11.72 14.74 12.34
CA ALA A 105 -10.32 14.37 12.54
C ALA A 105 -9.92 14.38 14.02
N ARG A 106 -10.35 15.37 14.78
CA ARG A 106 -10.13 15.43 16.25
C ARG A 106 -10.77 14.27 16.97
N VAL A 107 -11.99 13.90 16.60
CA VAL A 107 -12.71 12.73 17.18
C VAL A 107 -11.96 11.42 16.87
N ILE A 108 -11.58 11.21 15.62
CA ILE A 108 -10.88 9.99 15.17
C ILE A 108 -9.52 9.86 15.86
N SER A 109 -8.75 10.94 15.93
CA SER A 109 -7.42 10.94 16.56
C SER A 109 -7.48 10.56 18.04
N ALA A 110 -8.57 10.89 18.74
CA ALA A 110 -8.76 10.55 20.15
C ALA A 110 -9.01 9.06 20.41
N TRP A 111 -9.19 8.22 19.39
CA TRP A 111 -9.41 6.78 19.57
C TRP A 111 -8.15 6.03 20.01
N GLY A 112 -6.95 6.54 19.71
CA GLY A 112 -5.70 5.93 20.18
C GLY A 112 -4.43 6.59 19.63
N PRO A 113 -3.30 6.40 20.31
CA PRO A 113 -2.03 7.02 19.93
C PRO A 113 -1.44 6.46 18.62
N ASN A 114 -1.91 5.31 18.15
CA ASN A 114 -1.51 4.65 16.91
C ASN A 114 -2.41 5.00 15.71
N VAL A 115 -3.43 5.85 15.94
CA VAL A 115 -4.40 6.25 14.91
C VAL A 115 -3.84 7.37 14.04
N TYR A 116 -3.94 7.20 12.73
CA TYR A 116 -3.72 8.22 11.71
C TYR A 116 -5.07 8.60 11.09
N VAL A 117 -5.38 9.89 11.11
CA VAL A 117 -6.63 10.37 10.51
C VAL A 117 -6.44 10.49 9.00
N LYS A 118 -7.27 9.79 8.24
CA LYS A 118 -7.28 9.88 6.79
C LYS A 118 -8.15 11.05 6.34
N LEU A 119 -7.55 11.98 5.59
CA LEU A 119 -8.25 13.09 4.95
C LEU A 119 -8.00 13.04 3.44
N PRO A 120 -9.02 13.26 2.60
CA PRO A 120 -8.83 13.35 1.16
C PRO A 120 -8.00 14.58 0.79
N VAL A 121 -7.35 14.54 -0.37
CA VAL A 121 -6.53 15.67 -0.86
C VAL A 121 -7.36 16.93 -1.18
N SER A 122 -8.65 16.73 -1.45
CA SER A 122 -9.63 17.80 -1.73
C SER A 122 -11.05 17.39 -1.33
N THR A 123 -11.94 18.37 -1.26
CA THR A 123 -13.39 18.12 -1.23
C THR A 123 -13.87 17.59 -2.58
N THR A 124 -15.14 17.14 -2.66
CA THR A 124 -15.78 16.72 -3.93
C THR A 124 -15.88 17.88 -4.95
N ARG A 125 -15.76 19.13 -4.51
CA ARG A 125 -15.71 20.32 -5.38
C ARG A 125 -14.30 20.68 -5.83
N GLY A 126 -13.28 19.90 -5.43
CA GLY A 126 -11.89 20.14 -5.79
C GLY A 126 -11.17 21.17 -4.91
N GLU A 127 -11.78 21.62 -3.83
CA GLU A 127 -11.13 22.51 -2.86
C GLU A 127 -10.05 21.75 -2.08
N PRO A 128 -8.78 22.17 -2.11
CA PRO A 128 -7.69 21.41 -1.49
C PRO A 128 -7.70 21.54 0.04
N LEU A 129 -7.28 20.45 0.73
CA LEU A 129 -7.23 20.40 2.20
C LEU A 129 -5.84 20.75 2.78
N TYR A 130 -4.89 21.30 2.00
CA TYR A 130 -3.51 21.46 2.45
C TYR A 130 -3.36 22.34 3.70
N GLU A 131 -4.14 23.42 3.84
CA GLU A 131 -4.10 24.26 5.03
C GLU A 131 -4.67 23.55 6.26
N ALA A 132 -5.77 22.83 6.09
CA ALA A 132 -6.39 22.07 7.17
C ALA A 132 -5.48 20.95 7.68
N VAL A 133 -4.84 20.18 6.77
CA VAL A 133 -3.92 19.11 7.16
C VAL A 133 -2.63 19.66 7.78
N ARG A 134 -2.16 20.84 7.34
CA ARG A 134 -1.03 21.56 7.96
C ARG A 134 -1.35 21.91 9.41
N ALA A 135 -2.49 22.56 9.64
CA ALA A 135 -2.92 22.95 10.98
C ALA A 135 -3.07 21.73 11.90
N LEU A 136 -3.75 20.68 11.45
CA LEU A 136 -3.89 19.44 12.20
C LEU A 136 -2.53 18.82 12.55
N SER A 137 -1.62 18.74 11.57
CA SER A 137 -0.30 18.15 11.80
C SER A 137 0.55 18.97 12.77
N GLN A 138 0.48 20.28 12.72
CA GLN A 138 1.14 21.18 13.68
C GLN A 138 0.53 21.09 15.08
N ASP A 139 -0.77 20.88 15.18
CA ASP A 139 -1.48 20.60 16.45
C ASP A 139 -1.17 19.20 17.04
N GLY A 140 -0.29 18.42 16.39
CA GLY A 140 0.14 17.10 16.87
C GLY A 140 -0.70 15.91 16.38
N PHE A 141 -1.66 16.12 15.47
CA PHE A 141 -2.46 15.04 14.92
C PHE A 141 -1.69 14.29 13.83
N LYS A 142 -1.70 12.96 13.91
CA LYS A 142 -1.14 12.08 12.87
C LYS A 142 -2.09 12.03 11.68
N VAL A 143 -1.64 12.50 10.53
CA VAL A 143 -2.45 12.61 9.32
C VAL A 143 -1.98 11.61 8.26
N ASN A 144 -2.94 11.02 7.54
CA ASN A 144 -2.74 10.28 6.30
C ASN A 144 -3.51 10.98 5.18
N LEU A 145 -2.84 11.88 4.43
CA LEU A 145 -3.43 12.55 3.27
C LEU A 145 -3.63 11.54 2.15
N THR A 146 -4.87 11.33 1.73
CA THR A 146 -5.24 10.25 0.79
C THR A 146 -5.85 10.76 -0.51
N ALA A 147 -6.15 9.85 -1.42
CA ALA A 147 -6.65 10.14 -2.77
C ALA A 147 -5.69 11.04 -3.59
N VAL A 148 -4.38 10.82 -3.43
CA VAL A 148 -3.34 11.56 -4.17
C VAL A 148 -3.04 10.83 -5.48
N PHE A 149 -3.15 11.56 -6.60
CA PHE A 149 -2.97 11.01 -7.95
C PHE A 149 -1.92 11.77 -8.77
N THR A 150 -1.61 13.03 -8.44
CA THR A 150 -0.67 13.83 -9.23
C THR A 150 0.61 14.16 -8.46
N ALA A 151 1.66 14.50 -9.20
CA ALA A 151 2.92 14.94 -8.61
C ALA A 151 2.77 16.23 -7.79
N GLU A 152 1.91 17.15 -8.27
CA GLU A 152 1.60 18.41 -7.60
C GLU A 152 0.86 18.16 -6.28
N GLN A 153 -0.15 17.28 -6.29
CA GLN A 153 -0.87 16.91 -5.07
C GLN A 153 0.06 16.28 -4.04
N ALA A 154 0.93 15.37 -4.48
CA ALA A 154 1.93 14.76 -3.59
C ALA A 154 2.90 15.80 -3.02
N ALA A 155 3.40 16.72 -3.87
CA ALA A 155 4.33 17.77 -3.46
C ALA A 155 3.71 18.71 -2.43
N SER A 156 2.50 19.23 -2.71
CA SER A 156 1.78 20.14 -1.81
C SER A 156 1.39 19.46 -0.49
N GLY A 157 0.96 18.19 -0.55
CA GLY A 157 0.63 17.42 0.65
C GLY A 157 1.85 17.17 1.54
N ILE A 158 2.99 16.79 0.96
CA ILE A 158 4.24 16.60 1.71
C ILE A 158 4.69 17.91 2.35
N GLU A 159 4.61 19.03 1.62
CA GLU A 159 4.97 20.34 2.14
C GLU A 159 4.06 20.77 3.29
N ALA A 160 2.75 20.58 3.14
CA ALA A 160 1.77 20.91 4.18
C ALA A 160 2.01 20.14 5.48
N LEU A 161 2.45 18.87 5.40
CA LEU A 161 2.67 17.98 6.54
C LEU A 161 4.10 18.06 7.11
N SER A 162 5.04 18.68 6.40
CA SER A 162 6.45 18.74 6.80
C SER A 162 6.63 19.52 8.09
N GLY A 163 7.45 18.97 9.00
CA GLY A 163 7.78 19.59 10.29
C GLY A 163 6.70 19.49 11.37
N GLY A 164 5.58 18.82 11.09
CA GLY A 164 4.51 18.54 12.05
C GLY A 164 4.63 17.15 12.68
N ALA A 165 3.50 16.60 13.13
CA ALA A 165 3.39 15.24 13.64
C ALA A 165 3.75 14.19 12.57
N PRO A 166 4.06 12.93 12.96
CA PRO A 166 4.24 11.84 12.00
C PRO A 166 3.04 11.74 11.04
N ALA A 167 3.31 11.71 9.75
CA ALA A 167 2.27 11.79 8.73
C ALA A 167 2.56 10.87 7.53
N CYS A 168 1.51 10.57 6.78
CA CYS A 168 1.60 9.81 5.54
C CYS A 168 0.94 10.56 4.38
N VAL A 169 1.43 10.30 3.16
CA VAL A 169 0.79 10.69 1.90
C VAL A 169 0.55 9.43 1.08
N SER A 170 -0.72 9.09 0.84
CA SER A 170 -1.15 7.89 0.13
C SER A 170 -1.35 8.18 -1.35
N VAL A 171 -0.40 7.74 -2.19
CA VAL A 171 -0.48 7.84 -3.65
C VAL A 171 -1.17 6.60 -4.22
N PHE A 172 -2.21 6.81 -5.04
CA PHE A 172 -3.05 5.75 -5.58
C PHE A 172 -2.47 5.14 -6.87
N ALA A 173 -1.27 4.56 -6.76
CA ALA A 173 -0.52 4.00 -7.88
C ALA A 173 -1.33 2.96 -8.68
N GLY A 174 -2.07 2.07 -8.02
CA GLY A 174 -2.85 1.05 -8.72
C GLY A 174 -4.01 1.63 -9.55
N ARG A 175 -4.70 2.68 -9.07
CA ARG A 175 -5.74 3.34 -9.89
C ARG A 175 -5.15 4.12 -11.06
N LEU A 176 -3.96 4.69 -10.92
CA LEU A 176 -3.23 5.29 -12.04
C LEU A 176 -2.91 4.22 -13.10
N ALA A 177 -2.41 3.07 -12.68
CA ALA A 177 -2.13 1.94 -13.55
C ALA A 177 -3.40 1.44 -14.28
N ASP A 178 -4.51 1.28 -13.56
CA ASP A 178 -5.81 0.88 -14.14
C ASP A 178 -6.28 1.88 -15.21
N ALA A 179 -5.92 3.15 -15.10
CA ALA A 179 -6.22 4.21 -16.07
C ALA A 179 -5.18 4.32 -17.20
N GLY A 180 -4.16 3.46 -17.23
CA GLY A 180 -3.07 3.51 -18.20
C GLY A 180 -2.08 4.66 -17.98
N ILE A 181 -2.05 5.24 -16.77
CA ILE A 181 -1.16 6.35 -16.43
C ILE A 181 0.09 5.78 -15.73
N ASP A 182 1.26 6.18 -16.19
CA ASP A 182 2.51 5.78 -15.55
C ASP A 182 2.67 6.46 -14.18
N TYR A 183 2.46 5.70 -13.12
CA TYR A 183 2.60 6.15 -11.74
C TYR A 183 4.05 6.29 -11.27
N ARG A 184 5.01 5.67 -11.96
CA ARG A 184 6.41 5.60 -11.51
C ARG A 184 7.09 6.96 -11.34
N PRO A 185 6.93 7.95 -12.24
CA PRO A 185 7.48 9.28 -12.02
C PRO A 185 6.88 9.96 -10.79
N ILE A 186 5.56 9.82 -10.58
CA ILE A 186 4.84 10.39 -9.43
C ILE A 186 5.35 9.78 -8.13
N MET A 187 5.43 8.45 -8.07
CA MET A 187 5.94 7.74 -6.89
C MET A 187 7.38 8.12 -6.55
N ARG A 188 8.29 8.08 -7.53
CA ARG A 188 9.70 8.45 -7.33
C ARG A 188 9.85 9.89 -6.86
N GLY A 189 9.10 10.82 -7.45
CA GLY A 189 9.08 12.23 -7.06
C GLY A 189 8.58 12.44 -5.62
N ALA A 190 7.48 11.78 -5.26
CA ALA A 190 6.92 11.83 -3.90
C ALA A 190 7.89 11.24 -2.86
N ILE A 191 8.46 10.06 -3.12
CA ILE A 191 9.43 9.39 -2.24
C ILE A 191 10.67 10.28 -2.04
N ALA A 192 11.24 10.80 -3.12
CA ALA A 192 12.42 11.66 -3.05
C ALA A 192 12.17 12.96 -2.26
N ARG A 193 10.97 13.53 -2.37
CA ARG A 193 10.58 14.72 -1.62
C ARG A 193 10.35 14.40 -0.13
N ALA A 194 9.61 13.33 0.18
CA ALA A 194 9.33 12.91 1.55
C ALA A 194 10.62 12.61 2.33
N ARG A 195 11.65 12.04 1.69
CA ARG A 195 12.95 11.78 2.31
C ARG A 195 13.72 13.03 2.76
N ARG A 196 13.31 14.21 2.32
CA ARG A 196 13.87 15.48 2.80
C ARG A 196 13.17 15.98 4.07
N THR A 197 12.10 15.32 4.47
CA THR A 197 11.38 15.58 5.73
C THR A 197 11.76 14.54 6.77
N THR A 198 11.49 14.83 8.04
CA THR A 198 11.77 13.91 9.15
C THR A 198 10.53 13.13 9.60
N ASN A 199 9.35 13.49 9.10
CA ASN A 199 8.07 13.06 9.64
C ASN A 199 7.04 12.56 8.61
N VAL A 200 7.32 12.68 7.29
CA VAL A 200 6.37 12.28 6.25
C VAL A 200 6.81 11.01 5.54
N GLU A 201 5.94 10.02 5.50
CA GLU A 201 6.13 8.76 4.78
C GLU A 201 5.17 8.64 3.61
N ILE A 202 5.62 8.05 2.50
CA ILE A 202 4.77 7.76 1.34
C ILE A 202 4.17 6.37 1.48
N ILE A 203 2.86 6.27 1.29
CA ILE A 203 2.14 5.00 1.17
C ILE A 203 1.85 4.76 -0.32
N TRP A 204 2.35 3.67 -0.85
CA TRP A 204 1.86 3.11 -2.11
C TRP A 204 0.50 2.49 -1.82
N ALA A 205 -0.55 3.10 -2.35
CA ALA A 205 -1.93 2.69 -2.13
C ALA A 205 -2.59 2.12 -3.40
N SER A 206 -3.73 1.45 -3.22
CA SER A 206 -4.48 0.88 -4.34
C SER A 206 -3.73 -0.26 -5.04
N THR A 207 -3.01 -1.09 -4.28
CA THR A 207 -2.21 -2.21 -4.78
C THR A 207 -3.07 -3.26 -5.49
N ARG A 208 -2.60 -3.75 -6.65
CA ARG A 208 -3.31 -4.70 -7.51
C ARG A 208 -2.72 -6.12 -7.45
N GLU A 209 -1.41 -6.24 -7.36
CA GLU A 209 -0.71 -7.51 -7.47
C GLU A 209 0.54 -7.59 -6.59
N VAL A 210 1.08 -8.78 -6.44
CA VAL A 210 2.29 -9.03 -5.64
C VAL A 210 3.48 -8.25 -6.17
N PHE A 211 3.61 -8.10 -7.50
CA PHE A 211 4.76 -7.43 -8.09
C PHE A 211 4.84 -5.95 -7.68
N ASN A 212 3.70 -5.30 -7.37
CA ASN A 212 3.72 -3.93 -6.84
C ASN A 212 4.45 -3.82 -5.49
N VAL A 213 4.49 -4.89 -4.70
CA VAL A 213 5.28 -4.90 -3.44
C VAL A 213 6.78 -4.85 -3.76
N ILE A 214 7.21 -5.57 -4.78
CA ILE A 214 8.60 -5.56 -5.26
C ILE A 214 8.95 -4.18 -5.83
N GLU A 215 8.10 -3.61 -6.69
CA GLU A 215 8.32 -2.27 -7.24
C GLU A 215 8.38 -1.19 -6.16
N ALA A 216 7.49 -1.24 -5.16
CA ALA A 216 7.50 -0.31 -4.03
C ALA A 216 8.80 -0.42 -3.25
N ASP A 217 9.29 -1.63 -3.01
CA ASP A 217 10.54 -1.88 -2.33
C ASP A 217 11.76 -1.40 -3.16
N GLU A 218 11.80 -1.70 -4.47
CA GLU A 218 12.85 -1.23 -5.38
C GLU A 218 12.89 0.30 -5.50
N MET A 219 11.73 0.95 -5.48
CA MET A 219 11.63 2.41 -5.42
C MET A 219 11.99 2.96 -4.05
N GLN A 220 12.23 2.08 -3.06
CA GLN A 220 12.45 2.45 -1.68
C GLN A 220 11.27 3.26 -1.09
N CYS A 221 10.05 2.90 -1.43
CA CYS A 221 8.85 3.45 -0.83
C CYS A 221 8.83 3.12 0.67
N HIS A 222 8.31 4.04 1.48
CA HIS A 222 8.29 3.85 2.93
C HIS A 222 7.30 2.75 3.34
N ILE A 223 6.12 2.74 2.71
CA ILE A 223 5.01 1.87 3.06
C ILE A 223 4.29 1.44 1.77
N ILE A 224 3.85 0.19 1.71
CA ILE A 224 2.84 -0.26 0.76
C ILE A 224 1.65 -0.85 1.52
N THR A 225 0.44 -0.43 1.17
CA THR A 225 -0.77 -1.05 1.71
C THR A 225 -1.46 -1.88 0.63
N ALA A 226 -1.77 -3.13 0.95
CA ALA A 226 -2.31 -4.08 -0.01
C ALA A 226 -3.43 -4.94 0.60
N PRO A 227 -4.40 -5.40 -0.22
CA PRO A 227 -5.38 -6.37 0.22
C PRO A 227 -4.73 -7.63 0.80
N ALA A 228 -5.34 -8.23 1.81
CA ALA A 228 -4.83 -9.45 2.43
C ALA A 228 -4.63 -10.60 1.41
N ALA A 229 -5.45 -10.65 0.35
CA ALA A 229 -5.29 -11.63 -0.73
C ALA A 229 -3.96 -11.50 -1.49
N VAL A 230 -3.41 -10.29 -1.61
CA VAL A 230 -2.08 -10.04 -2.17
C VAL A 230 -1.00 -10.42 -1.16
N LEU A 231 -1.14 -9.96 0.08
CA LEU A 231 -0.14 -10.17 1.13
C LEU A 231 0.04 -11.64 1.51
N LYS A 232 -1.03 -12.44 1.51
CA LYS A 232 -0.97 -13.89 1.77
C LYS A 232 -0.12 -14.68 0.78
N LYS A 233 0.21 -14.10 -0.37
CA LYS A 233 1.10 -14.71 -1.37
C LYS A 233 2.59 -14.44 -1.08
N LEU A 234 2.92 -13.43 -0.26
CA LEU A 234 4.31 -13.04 0.00
C LEU A 234 5.17 -14.12 0.66
N PRO A 235 4.67 -14.99 1.57
CA PRO A 235 5.49 -16.07 2.11
C PRO A 235 6.00 -17.06 1.05
N SER A 236 5.34 -17.16 -0.10
CA SER A 236 5.78 -18.00 -1.24
C SER A 236 6.62 -17.25 -2.26
N LEU A 237 6.96 -15.98 -2.00
CA LEU A 237 7.77 -15.19 -2.89
C LEU A 237 9.15 -15.84 -3.07
N GLY A 238 9.58 -15.98 -4.33
CA GLY A 238 10.89 -16.56 -4.67
C GLY A 238 11.01 -18.08 -4.51
N THR A 239 9.94 -18.79 -4.12
CA THR A 239 9.99 -20.24 -3.93
C THR A 239 9.79 -21.03 -5.23
N ARG A 240 9.44 -20.36 -6.33
CA ARG A 240 9.09 -21.03 -7.60
C ARG A 240 9.77 -20.35 -8.79
N THR A 241 10.25 -21.17 -9.69
CA THR A 241 10.82 -20.73 -10.98
C THR A 241 9.73 -20.54 -12.04
N ALA A 242 10.01 -19.76 -13.07
CA ALA A 242 9.10 -19.62 -14.22
C ALA A 242 8.82 -20.97 -14.93
N ALA A 243 9.80 -21.87 -14.96
CA ALA A 243 9.64 -23.19 -15.54
C ALA A 243 8.65 -24.05 -14.76
N GLU A 244 8.70 -24.01 -13.41
CA GLU A 244 7.73 -24.69 -12.54
C GLU A 244 6.32 -24.12 -12.69
N LEU A 245 6.19 -22.78 -12.79
CA LEU A 245 4.90 -22.13 -13.06
C LEU A 245 4.33 -22.56 -14.42
N SER A 246 5.18 -22.66 -15.44
CA SER A 246 4.77 -23.14 -16.78
C SER A 246 4.24 -24.57 -16.71
N LEU A 247 4.99 -25.46 -16.05
CA LEU A 247 4.59 -26.87 -15.91
C LEU A 247 3.27 -27.02 -15.16
N ASP A 248 3.04 -26.22 -14.12
CA ASP A 248 1.77 -26.25 -13.38
C ASP A 248 0.58 -25.79 -14.24
N ALA A 249 0.78 -24.73 -15.05
CA ALA A 249 -0.26 -24.30 -15.99
C ALA A 249 -0.62 -25.40 -16.99
N VAL A 250 0.39 -26.11 -17.55
CA VAL A 250 0.18 -27.24 -18.47
C VAL A 250 -0.60 -28.36 -17.78
N LYS A 251 -0.25 -28.72 -16.53
CA LYS A 251 -0.97 -29.73 -15.77
C LYS A 251 -2.41 -29.35 -15.50
N ALA A 252 -2.65 -28.11 -15.02
CA ALA A 252 -3.99 -27.59 -14.75
C ALA A 252 -4.87 -27.61 -16.00
N PHE A 253 -4.37 -27.12 -17.14
CA PHE A 253 -5.12 -27.16 -18.40
C PHE A 253 -5.46 -28.59 -18.85
N ARG A 254 -4.55 -29.54 -18.64
CA ARG A 254 -4.82 -30.95 -18.94
C ARG A 254 -5.91 -31.54 -18.03
N GLU A 255 -5.83 -31.27 -16.73
CA GLU A 255 -6.83 -31.70 -15.74
C GLU A 255 -8.21 -31.12 -16.05
N ASP A 256 -8.28 -29.81 -16.36
CA ASP A 256 -9.53 -29.13 -16.73
C ASP A 256 -10.14 -29.74 -18.01
N ALA A 257 -9.32 -29.97 -19.03
CA ALA A 257 -9.81 -30.60 -20.27
C ALA A 257 -10.35 -32.01 -20.04
N VAL A 258 -9.69 -32.80 -19.20
CA VAL A 258 -10.16 -34.17 -18.84
C VAL A 258 -11.44 -34.09 -18.03
N SER A 259 -11.50 -33.24 -17.01
CA SER A 259 -12.68 -33.10 -16.14
C SER A 259 -13.91 -32.58 -16.89
N ALA A 260 -13.69 -31.72 -17.87
CA ALA A 260 -14.75 -31.19 -18.75
C ALA A 260 -15.06 -32.14 -19.94
N ALA A 261 -14.44 -33.31 -20.02
CA ALA A 261 -14.61 -34.28 -21.12
C ALA A 261 -14.41 -33.63 -22.51
N LEU A 262 -13.50 -32.67 -22.65
CA LEU A 262 -13.23 -32.01 -23.92
C LEU A 262 -12.52 -32.98 -24.86
N THR A 263 -13.08 -33.16 -26.07
CA THR A 263 -12.52 -34.04 -27.12
C THR A 263 -12.42 -33.28 -28.44
N LEU A 264 -11.41 -33.64 -29.22
CA LEU A 264 -11.27 -33.16 -30.60
C LEU A 264 -11.28 -34.39 -31.54
N PRO A 265 -12.09 -34.40 -32.61
CA PRO A 265 -12.02 -35.44 -33.62
C PRO A 265 -10.69 -35.30 -34.37
N ILE A 266 -9.80 -36.27 -34.13
CA ILE A 266 -8.55 -36.38 -34.89
C ILE A 266 -8.83 -37.29 -36.04
N ALA A 267 -8.71 -36.81 -37.31
CA ALA A 267 -8.71 -37.71 -38.48
C ALA A 267 -7.55 -38.68 -38.30
N ALA A 268 -7.87 -39.99 -38.37
CA ALA A 268 -6.84 -41.03 -38.32
C ALA A 268 -5.79 -40.70 -39.41
N SER A 269 -4.56 -40.51 -39.01
CA SER A 269 -3.42 -40.44 -39.97
C SER A 269 -3.49 -41.69 -40.82
N ARG A 270 -3.73 -41.55 -42.14
CA ARG A 270 -3.51 -42.63 -43.08
C ARG A 270 -2.05 -43.05 -42.90
N ALA A 271 -1.83 -44.22 -42.38
CA ALA A 271 -0.55 -44.88 -42.47
C ALA A 271 -0.21 -44.91 -43.97
N ALA A 272 0.86 -44.28 -44.36
CA ALA A 272 1.42 -44.42 -45.68
C ALA A 272 1.87 -45.88 -45.83
N GLU A 273 1.23 -46.58 -46.78
CA GLU A 273 1.71 -47.84 -47.30
C GLU A 273 3.05 -47.61 -48.03
#